data_ec38e4c3f0a1338f63591cbae2aedb88
#
_entry.id   ec38e4c3f0a1338f63591cbae2aedb88
#
_cell.length_a   1.000
_cell.length_b   1.000
_cell.length_c   1.000
_cell.angle_alpha   90.00
_cell.angle_beta   90.00
_cell.angle_gamma   90.00
#
_symmetry.space_group_name_H-M   'P 1'
#
loop_
_entity.id
_entity.type
_entity.pdbx_description
1 polymer ?
#
loop_
_entity_poly.entity_id
_entity_poly.type
_entity_poly.pdbx_seq_one_letter_code
_entity_poly.pdbx_strand_id
1 'polypeptide(L)'
;MKGLLIAGWADSLINFRGPLIAAMQARGVQMHVAAPGLAAGDPIRQALEERGVTVHSVPLARTGTNPLGDLRSLIALWRLMRRIRPDFVLGYTVKPVVWGSLAAWLAGVPRRHALITGLGYAFQGEGQRGLLRRIVQSLYRVALAKVHTVFFQ
;
A
#
# COMPACT_ATOMS: atom_id res chain seq x y z
N MET A 1 11.41 -15.81 2.01
CA MET A 1 10.67 -14.69 2.62
C MET A 1 9.79 -14.04 1.55
N LYS A 2 8.53 -13.80 1.85
CA LYS A 2 7.58 -13.12 0.96
C LYS A 2 7.36 -11.69 1.43
N GLY A 3 7.53 -10.73 0.53
CA GLY A 3 7.23 -9.33 0.79
C GLY A 3 6.04 -8.84 -0.03
N LEU A 4 5.16 -8.03 0.55
CA LEU A 4 4.07 -7.37 -0.16
C LEU A 4 4.24 -5.86 -0.09
N LEU A 5 4.37 -5.24 -1.26
CA LEU A 5 4.41 -3.79 -1.43
C LEU A 5 3.05 -3.29 -1.92
N ILE A 6 2.46 -2.30 -1.25
CA ILE A 6 1.15 -1.76 -1.57
C ILE A 6 1.28 -0.32 -2.05
N ALA A 7 0.79 -0.06 -3.25
CA ALA A 7 0.82 1.25 -3.91
C ALA A 7 -0.59 1.78 -4.18
N GLY A 8 -0.75 3.09 -4.10
CA GLY A 8 -1.98 3.78 -4.52
C GLY A 8 -2.03 4.12 -6.01
N TRP A 9 -0.91 3.93 -6.72
CA TRP A 9 -0.74 4.22 -8.14
C TRP A 9 0.28 3.27 -8.75
N ALA A 10 -0.14 2.52 -9.77
CA ALA A 10 0.63 1.42 -10.35
C ALA A 10 1.99 1.84 -10.93
N ASP A 11 2.04 2.96 -11.68
CA ASP A 11 3.28 3.44 -12.30
C ASP A 11 4.39 3.73 -11.27
N SER A 12 4.02 4.10 -10.05
CA SER A 12 4.99 4.37 -8.99
C SER A 12 5.81 3.15 -8.57
N LEU A 13 5.28 1.95 -8.82
CA LEU A 13 5.99 0.69 -8.56
C LEU A 13 7.24 0.55 -9.44
N ILE A 14 7.19 1.03 -10.68
CA ILE A 14 8.33 1.04 -11.59
C ILE A 14 9.16 2.30 -11.40
N ASN A 15 8.52 3.47 -11.48
CA ASN A 15 9.23 4.76 -11.54
C ASN A 15 9.97 5.12 -10.24
N PHE A 16 9.42 4.75 -9.08
CA PHE A 16 9.97 5.14 -7.79
C PHE A 16 10.41 3.95 -6.93
N ARG A 17 9.83 2.79 -7.10
CA ARG A 17 10.08 1.60 -6.25
C ARG A 17 10.78 0.47 -6.98
N GLY A 18 11.03 0.61 -8.27
CA GLY A 18 11.76 -0.40 -9.06
C GLY A 18 13.10 -0.81 -8.43
N PRO A 19 13.98 0.15 -8.08
CA PRO A 19 15.25 -0.18 -7.41
C PRO A 19 15.08 -0.87 -6.06
N LEU A 20 14.09 -0.47 -5.26
CA LEU A 20 13.78 -1.10 -3.96
C LEU A 20 13.34 -2.55 -4.15
N ILE A 21 12.43 -2.80 -5.10
CA ILE A 21 11.95 -4.14 -5.43
C ILE A 21 13.13 -5.02 -5.87
N ALA A 22 13.97 -4.53 -6.79
CA ALA A 22 15.14 -5.25 -7.27
C ALA A 22 16.14 -5.57 -6.14
N ALA A 23 16.39 -4.62 -5.24
CA ALA A 23 17.27 -4.82 -4.09
C ALA A 23 16.74 -5.88 -3.11
N MET A 24 15.43 -5.94 -2.91
CA MET A 24 14.80 -6.98 -2.10
C MET A 24 14.88 -8.35 -2.77
N GLN A 25 14.62 -8.43 -4.09
CA GLN A 25 14.76 -9.67 -4.86
C GLN A 25 16.21 -10.19 -4.83
N ALA A 26 17.19 -9.31 -4.95
CA ALA A 26 18.61 -9.66 -4.85
C ALA A 26 18.99 -10.28 -3.48
N ARG A 27 18.19 -10.00 -2.44
CA ARG A 27 18.33 -10.62 -1.11
C ARG A 27 17.45 -11.86 -0.92
N GLY A 28 16.91 -12.42 -1.99
CA GLY A 28 16.09 -13.62 -1.96
C GLY A 28 14.65 -13.42 -1.50
N VAL A 29 14.14 -12.19 -1.51
CA VAL A 29 12.74 -11.92 -1.20
C VAL A 29 11.86 -12.18 -2.40
N GLN A 30 10.84 -13.03 -2.24
CA GLN A 30 9.78 -13.20 -3.23
C GLN A 30 8.84 -11.99 -3.16
N MET A 31 8.93 -11.11 -4.15
CA MET A 31 8.18 -9.87 -4.15
C MET A 31 6.79 -10.03 -4.73
N HIS A 32 5.80 -9.59 -3.98
CA HIS A 32 4.43 -9.36 -4.41
C HIS A 32 4.15 -7.85 -4.38
N VAL A 33 3.36 -7.37 -5.33
CA VAL A 33 2.87 -5.99 -5.34
C VAL A 33 1.36 -5.95 -5.48
N ALA A 34 0.74 -4.97 -4.85
CA ALA A 34 -0.69 -4.71 -4.95
C ALA A 34 -0.94 -3.24 -5.26
N ALA A 35 -1.68 -2.95 -6.31
CA ALA A 35 -2.07 -1.61 -6.69
C ALA A 35 -3.37 -1.63 -7.51
N PRO A 36 -4.08 -0.50 -7.65
CA PRO A 36 -5.22 -0.41 -8.57
C PRO A 36 -4.75 -0.40 -10.03
N GLY A 37 -5.64 -0.81 -10.94
CA GLY A 37 -5.42 -0.70 -12.38
C GLY A 37 -4.49 -1.75 -13.00
N LEU A 38 -4.04 -2.73 -12.24
CA LEU A 38 -3.14 -3.80 -12.71
C LEU A 38 -3.94 -5.00 -13.26
N ALA A 39 -4.80 -4.75 -14.23
CA ALA A 39 -5.56 -5.81 -14.91
C ALA A 39 -4.66 -6.68 -15.82
N ALA A 40 -5.18 -7.82 -16.27
CA ALA A 40 -4.50 -8.64 -17.27
C ALA A 40 -4.27 -7.81 -18.55
N GLY A 41 -3.04 -7.83 -19.08
CA GLY A 41 -2.66 -7.07 -20.27
C GLY A 41 -2.20 -5.64 -20.01
N ASP A 42 -2.24 -5.15 -18.75
CA ASP A 42 -1.70 -3.83 -18.42
C ASP A 42 -0.17 -3.81 -18.59
N PRO A 43 0.42 -2.80 -19.26
CA PRO A 43 1.86 -2.71 -19.52
C PRO A 43 2.71 -2.69 -18.25
N ILE A 44 2.24 -2.03 -17.18
CA ILE A 44 2.95 -1.97 -15.89
C ILE A 44 2.96 -3.35 -15.24
N ARG A 45 1.84 -4.05 -15.31
CA ARG A 45 1.75 -5.44 -14.84
C ARG A 45 2.74 -6.34 -15.56
N GLN A 46 2.76 -6.30 -16.89
CA GLN A 46 3.68 -7.09 -17.70
C GLN A 46 5.15 -6.81 -17.35
N ALA A 47 5.53 -5.54 -17.26
CA ALA A 47 6.88 -5.12 -16.90
C ALA A 47 7.31 -5.60 -15.50
N LEU A 48 6.39 -5.66 -14.54
CA LEU A 48 6.65 -6.19 -13.21
C LEU A 48 6.77 -7.72 -13.21
N GLU A 49 5.89 -8.41 -13.93
CA GLU A 49 5.90 -9.88 -14.07
C GLU A 49 7.17 -10.37 -14.77
N GLU A 50 7.64 -9.68 -15.82
CA GLU A 50 8.93 -9.93 -16.50
C GLU A 50 10.14 -9.82 -15.55
N ARG A 51 10.03 -9.00 -14.50
CA ARG A 51 11.04 -8.87 -13.44
C ARG A 51 10.88 -9.90 -12.32
N GLY A 52 9.98 -10.87 -12.47
CA GLY A 52 9.74 -11.91 -11.47
C GLY A 52 8.91 -11.44 -10.26
N VAL A 53 8.17 -10.36 -10.40
CA VAL A 53 7.27 -9.85 -9.35
C VAL A 53 5.87 -10.43 -9.53
N THR A 54 5.26 -10.92 -8.47
CA THR A 54 3.86 -11.37 -8.49
C THR A 54 2.92 -10.17 -8.30
N VAL A 55 2.05 -9.94 -9.26
CA VAL A 55 1.22 -8.73 -9.34
C VAL A 55 -0.23 -9.02 -8.95
N HIS A 56 -0.79 -8.16 -8.10
CA HIS A 56 -2.18 -8.20 -7.67
C HIS A 56 -2.88 -6.88 -7.96
N SER A 57 -4.00 -6.93 -8.65
CA SER A 57 -4.90 -5.78 -8.80
C SER A 57 -5.86 -5.73 -7.62
N VAL A 58 -5.95 -4.57 -6.95
CA VAL A 58 -6.83 -4.36 -5.80
C VAL A 58 -7.65 -3.09 -5.97
N PRO A 59 -8.89 -3.04 -5.49
CA PRO A 59 -9.72 -1.84 -5.55
C PRO A 59 -9.24 -0.82 -4.50
N LEU A 60 -8.28 0.01 -4.87
CA LEU A 60 -7.71 1.02 -3.98
C LEU A 60 -7.78 2.37 -4.68
N ALA A 61 -8.64 3.28 -4.22
CA ALA A 61 -8.73 4.62 -4.75
C ALA A 61 -7.51 5.45 -4.32
N ARG A 62 -6.92 6.19 -5.27
CA ARG A 62 -5.75 7.04 -4.99
C ARG A 62 -6.09 8.20 -4.06
N THR A 63 -7.25 8.82 -4.29
CA THR A 63 -7.73 10.02 -3.59
C THR A 63 -9.20 9.89 -3.23
N GLY A 64 -9.71 10.89 -2.49
CA GLY A 64 -11.12 10.98 -2.12
C GLY A 64 -11.48 10.27 -0.83
N THR A 65 -12.67 10.60 -0.33
CA THR A 65 -13.26 10.02 0.89
C THR A 65 -14.52 9.27 0.51
N ASN A 66 -14.38 7.99 0.25
CA ASN A 66 -15.50 7.08 -0.01
C ASN A 66 -15.44 5.92 0.99
N PRO A 67 -16.21 5.98 2.11
CA PRO A 67 -16.14 4.97 3.16
C PRO A 67 -16.43 3.54 2.66
N LEU A 68 -17.37 3.38 1.73
CA LEU A 68 -17.68 2.07 1.16
C LEU A 68 -16.56 1.55 0.28
N GLY A 69 -15.96 2.42 -0.53
CA GLY A 69 -14.77 2.10 -1.34
C GLY A 69 -13.56 1.75 -0.47
N ASP A 70 -13.36 2.49 0.61
CA ASP A 70 -12.28 2.25 1.57
C ASP A 70 -12.46 0.93 2.32
N LEU A 71 -13.70 0.61 2.74
CA LEU A 71 -14.03 -0.70 3.33
C LEU A 71 -13.78 -1.84 2.34
N ARG A 72 -14.16 -1.66 1.07
CA ARG A 72 -13.89 -2.64 0.01
C ARG A 72 -12.39 -2.85 -0.19
N SER A 73 -11.60 -1.78 -0.15
CA SER A 73 -10.13 -1.84 -0.22
C SER A 73 -9.56 -2.62 0.97
N LEU A 74 -10.02 -2.33 2.17
CA LEU A 74 -9.59 -3.03 3.39
C LEU A 74 -9.86 -4.54 3.30
N ILE A 75 -11.07 -4.92 2.91
CA ILE A 75 -11.46 -6.33 2.78
C ILE A 75 -10.64 -7.04 1.69
N ALA A 76 -10.45 -6.38 0.54
CA ALA A 76 -9.68 -6.94 -0.57
C ALA A 76 -8.21 -7.18 -0.18
N LEU A 77 -7.59 -6.21 0.47
CA LEU A 77 -6.21 -6.33 0.99
C LEU A 77 -6.10 -7.40 2.07
N TRP A 78 -7.05 -7.44 3.01
CA TRP A 78 -7.09 -8.47 4.03
C TRP A 78 -7.19 -9.88 3.43
N ARG A 79 -8.11 -10.11 2.48
CA ARG A 79 -8.26 -11.39 1.78
C ARG A 79 -6.99 -11.78 1.03
N LEU A 80 -6.37 -10.81 0.34
CA LEU A 80 -5.11 -11.02 -0.37
C LEU A 80 -4.02 -11.50 0.59
N MET A 81 -3.82 -10.80 1.72
CA MET A 81 -2.79 -11.14 2.71
C MET A 81 -3.04 -12.49 3.38
N ARG A 82 -4.30 -12.81 3.66
CA ARG A 82 -4.68 -14.14 4.18
C ARG A 82 -4.36 -15.26 3.19
N ARG A 83 -4.45 -14.99 1.89
CA ARG A 83 -4.16 -15.95 0.83
C ARG A 83 -2.66 -16.13 0.61
N ILE A 84 -1.91 -15.03 0.45
CA ILE A 84 -0.47 -15.09 0.13
C ILE A 84 0.41 -15.28 1.37
N ARG A 85 -0.06 -14.89 2.54
CA ARG A 85 0.64 -14.95 3.83
C ARG A 85 2.04 -14.33 3.75
N PRO A 86 2.14 -13.01 3.51
CA PRO A 86 3.44 -12.36 3.42
C PRO A 86 4.12 -12.32 4.77
N ASP A 87 5.45 -12.39 4.78
CA ASP A 87 6.26 -12.23 5.98
C ASP A 87 6.36 -10.76 6.42
N PHE A 88 6.27 -9.86 5.45
CA PHE A 88 6.17 -8.42 5.71
C PHE A 88 5.32 -7.70 4.67
N VAL A 89 4.79 -6.56 5.09
CA VAL A 89 4.04 -5.63 4.25
C VAL A 89 4.65 -4.23 4.36
N LEU A 90 4.78 -3.54 3.25
CA LEU A 90 5.16 -2.13 3.16
C LEU A 90 4.13 -1.38 2.33
N GLY A 91 3.35 -0.51 2.96
CA GLY A 91 2.47 0.43 2.27
C GLY A 91 3.13 1.81 2.15
N TYR A 92 2.92 2.51 1.04
CA TYR A 92 3.36 3.89 0.88
C TYR A 92 2.26 4.75 0.26
N THR A 93 2.29 6.04 0.55
CA THR A 93 1.21 7.01 0.37
C THR A 93 0.01 6.77 1.31
N VAL A 94 -0.95 7.72 1.35
CA VAL A 94 -1.97 7.78 2.43
C VAL A 94 -2.80 6.51 2.54
N LYS A 95 -3.52 6.15 1.49
CA LYS A 95 -4.48 5.02 1.54
C LYS A 95 -3.81 3.66 1.69
N PRO A 96 -2.71 3.34 0.96
CA PRO A 96 -1.97 2.11 1.21
C PRO A 96 -1.42 1.99 2.63
N VAL A 97 -0.93 3.10 3.22
CA VAL A 97 -0.47 3.10 4.62
C VAL A 97 -1.62 2.82 5.57
N VAL A 98 -2.74 3.54 5.43
CA VAL A 98 -3.90 3.37 6.33
C VAL A 98 -4.53 2.00 6.18
N TRP A 99 -5.04 1.69 5.01
CA TRP A 99 -5.82 0.47 4.77
C TRP A 99 -4.94 -0.77 4.68
N GLY A 100 -3.72 -0.64 4.13
CA GLY A 100 -2.74 -1.72 4.07
C GLY A 100 -2.25 -2.13 5.45
N SER A 101 -1.95 -1.18 6.33
CA SER A 101 -1.49 -1.48 7.71
C SER A 101 -2.59 -2.13 8.54
N LEU A 102 -3.83 -1.63 8.44
CA LEU A 102 -4.98 -2.21 9.12
C LEU A 102 -5.30 -3.62 8.61
N ALA A 103 -5.29 -3.81 7.31
CA ALA A 103 -5.50 -5.12 6.70
C ALA A 103 -4.41 -6.13 7.11
N ALA A 104 -3.15 -5.69 7.15
CA ALA A 104 -2.03 -6.50 7.57
C ALA A 104 -2.11 -6.89 9.05
N TRP A 105 -2.53 -5.97 9.91
CA TRP A 105 -2.78 -6.26 11.31
C TRP A 105 -3.91 -7.29 11.49
N LEU A 106 -5.04 -7.10 10.81
CA LEU A 106 -6.16 -8.04 10.83
C LEU A 106 -5.81 -9.41 10.25
N ALA A 107 -4.94 -9.45 9.24
CA ALA A 107 -4.47 -10.69 8.64
C ALA A 107 -3.39 -11.41 9.46
N GLY A 108 -2.87 -10.79 10.51
CA GLY A 108 -1.81 -11.35 11.33
C GLY A 108 -0.43 -11.34 10.66
N VAL A 109 -0.16 -10.41 9.75
CA VAL A 109 1.15 -10.29 9.11
C VAL A 109 2.21 -9.94 10.15
N PRO A 110 3.33 -10.71 10.25
CA PRO A 110 4.29 -10.57 11.34
C PRO A 110 5.01 -9.22 11.37
N ARG A 111 5.35 -8.68 10.20
CA ARG A 111 6.10 -7.43 10.07
C ARG A 111 5.32 -6.44 9.19
N ARG A 112 4.98 -5.31 9.76
CA ARG A 112 4.17 -4.28 9.12
C ARG A 112 4.95 -2.98 9.11
N HIS A 113 5.14 -2.41 7.93
CA HIS A 113 5.91 -1.20 7.71
C HIS A 113 5.11 -0.18 6.91
N ALA A 114 5.34 1.08 7.18
CA ALA A 114 4.75 2.19 6.46
C ALA A 114 5.84 3.13 5.94
N LEU A 115 5.67 3.64 4.73
CA LEU A 115 6.53 4.67 4.15
C LEU A 115 5.71 5.92 3.89
N ILE A 116 5.98 6.98 4.65
CA ILE A 116 5.33 8.27 4.49
C ILE A 116 6.12 9.09 3.46
N THR A 117 5.55 9.24 2.26
CA THR A 117 6.15 9.98 1.15
C THR A 117 5.66 11.42 1.05
N GLY A 118 4.97 11.89 2.05
CA GLY A 118 4.33 13.20 2.14
C GLY A 118 2.96 13.08 2.82
N LEU A 119 2.46 14.19 3.34
CA LEU A 119 1.20 14.20 4.09
C LEU A 119 -0.04 14.20 3.19
N GLY A 120 0.16 14.29 1.87
CA GLY A 120 -0.90 14.22 0.89
C GLY A 120 -1.79 15.47 0.82
N TYR A 121 -2.80 15.38 -0.01
CA TYR A 121 -3.74 16.46 -0.32
C TYR A 121 -4.47 17.03 0.91
N ALA A 122 -4.77 16.20 1.91
CA ALA A 122 -5.50 16.62 3.11
C ALA A 122 -4.77 17.66 3.97
N PHE A 123 -3.45 17.79 3.77
CA PHE A 123 -2.61 18.73 4.53
C PHE A 123 -2.25 20.00 3.73
N GLN A 124 -2.70 20.09 2.49
CA GLN A 124 -2.45 21.24 1.62
C GLN A 124 -3.67 22.16 1.59
N GLY A 125 -3.53 23.39 2.10
CA GLY A 125 -4.51 24.46 2.04
C GLY A 125 -5.40 24.65 3.28
N GLU A 126 -6.10 25.78 3.29
CA GLU A 126 -6.97 26.24 4.38
C GLU A 126 -8.46 25.98 4.09
N GLY A 127 -9.33 26.02 5.10
CA GLY A 127 -10.78 25.97 4.96
C GLY A 127 -11.41 24.60 5.15
N GLN A 128 -12.34 24.21 4.28
CA GLN A 128 -13.13 22.95 4.37
C GLN A 128 -12.31 21.66 4.51
N ARG A 129 -11.01 21.74 4.27
CA ARG A 129 -10.07 20.63 4.45
C ARG A 129 -9.73 20.31 5.91
N GLY A 130 -10.13 21.18 6.86
CA GLY A 130 -9.86 20.97 8.29
C GLY A 130 -10.47 19.68 8.85
N LEU A 131 -11.72 19.37 8.48
CA LEU A 131 -12.37 18.11 8.85
C LEU A 131 -11.68 16.90 8.20
N LEU A 132 -11.39 16.98 6.90
CA LEU A 132 -10.67 15.96 6.16
C LEU A 132 -9.29 15.69 6.79
N ARG A 133 -8.57 16.76 7.13
CA ARG A 133 -7.27 16.66 7.83
C ARG A 133 -7.40 15.92 9.15
N ARG A 134 -8.40 16.22 9.97
CA ARG A 134 -8.65 15.53 11.26
C ARG A 134 -8.95 14.05 11.05
N ILE A 135 -9.77 13.72 10.06
CA ILE A 135 -10.10 12.33 9.71
C ILE A 135 -8.83 11.58 9.30
N VAL A 136 -8.05 12.14 8.38
CA VAL A 136 -6.80 11.52 7.92
C VAL A 136 -5.78 11.36 9.05
N GLN A 137 -5.64 12.37 9.92
CA GLN A 137 -4.78 12.28 11.10
C GLN A 137 -5.21 11.15 12.04
N SER A 138 -6.52 11.02 12.29
CA SER A 138 -7.06 9.94 13.14
C SER A 138 -6.83 8.57 12.51
N LEU A 139 -7.06 8.42 11.21
CA LEU A 139 -6.79 7.19 10.47
C LEU A 139 -5.31 6.82 10.49
N TYR A 140 -4.42 7.79 10.28
CA TYR A 140 -2.97 7.57 10.42
C TYR A 140 -2.59 7.13 11.83
N ARG A 141 -3.12 7.79 12.85
CA ARG A 141 -2.85 7.42 14.25
C ARG A 141 -3.22 5.97 14.52
N VAL A 142 -4.41 5.55 14.12
CA VAL A 142 -4.87 4.16 14.32
C VAL A 142 -4.02 3.18 13.51
N ALA A 143 -3.76 3.48 12.24
CA ALA A 143 -2.99 2.60 11.37
C ALA A 143 -1.52 2.48 11.80
N LEU A 144 -0.87 3.60 12.11
CA LEU A 144 0.54 3.62 12.52
C LEU A 144 0.76 2.98 13.89
N ALA A 145 -0.24 2.97 14.77
CA ALA A 145 -0.19 2.19 16.02
C ALA A 145 -0.12 0.68 15.78
N LYS A 146 -0.39 0.21 14.56
CA LYS A 146 -0.37 -1.21 14.18
C LYS A 146 0.86 -1.61 13.35
N VAL A 147 1.75 -0.66 13.02
CA VAL A 147 3.00 -0.93 12.31
C VAL A 147 4.19 -1.01 13.26
N HIS A 148 5.24 -1.71 12.83
CA HIS A 148 6.46 -1.87 13.60
C HIS A 148 7.50 -0.79 13.28
N THR A 149 7.50 -0.32 12.02
CA THR A 149 8.47 0.68 11.55
C THR A 149 7.79 1.65 10.61
N VAL A 150 8.06 2.93 10.79
CA VAL A 150 7.64 4.01 9.89
C VAL A 150 8.87 4.63 9.28
N PHE A 151 8.91 4.68 7.96
CA PHE A 151 9.93 5.38 7.19
C PHE A 151 9.37 6.71 6.70
N PHE A 152 10.20 7.71 6.61
CA PHE A 152 9.88 9.02 6.05
C PHE A 152 10.78 9.31 4.85
N GLN A 153 10.20 9.89 3.81
CA GLN A 153 10.88 10.27 2.59
C GLN A 153 10.58 11.72 2.22
#